data_c64abe881b2dbd690bfd1e10edb63669
#
_entry.id   c64abe881b2dbd690bfd1e10edb63669
#
_cell.length_a   1.000
_cell.length_b   1.000
_cell.length_c   1.000
_cell.angle_alpha   90.00
_cell.angle_beta   90.00
_cell.angle_gamma   90.00
#
_symmetry.space_group_name_H-M   'P 1'
#
loop_
_entity.id
_entity.type
_entity.pdbx_description
1 polymer ?
#
loop_
_entity_poly.entity_id
_entity_poly.type
_entity_poly.pdbx_seq_one_letter_code
_entity_poly.pdbx_strand_id
1 'polypeptide(L)'
;MHKKIYLPVIVGLLFFVSCKGKKQYYEESGTVFHTLYTIKYEAPHILTDKIDAELQKFNLSLNPFNPNSIIAKVNNNEAVEVDEWFTEVFNKSMEVSRNSDGVFDITCAPLVNLWGFGFNKKDSVTPAMIDSLKTFVGYRKVHLEGKKIVKDDPRLLLNCSAIAKGYSCDVIARLLEKEGVENYMILIGGEVVVKGVKQNGVCWRLSLIHI
;
A
#
# COMPACT_ATOMS: atom_id res chain seq x y z
N MET A 1 -25.61 -30.19 -70.05
CA MET A 1 -25.52 -30.83 -68.70
C MET A 1 -24.37 -30.18 -67.93
N HIS A 2 -24.66 -29.19 -67.06
CA HIS A 2 -23.62 -28.58 -66.21
C HIS A 2 -23.66 -29.20 -64.84
N LYS A 3 -22.64 -29.98 -64.50
CA LYS A 3 -22.44 -30.47 -63.11
C LYS A 3 -21.89 -29.34 -62.24
N LYS A 4 -22.70 -28.89 -61.27
CA LYS A 4 -22.25 -27.97 -60.19
C LYS A 4 -21.46 -28.78 -59.16
N ILE A 5 -20.18 -28.49 -59.07
CA ILE A 5 -19.28 -29.02 -58.04
C ILE A 5 -19.49 -28.13 -56.80
N TYR A 6 -20.07 -28.67 -55.73
CA TYR A 6 -20.14 -28.03 -54.44
C TYR A 6 -18.86 -28.33 -53.66
N LEU A 7 -18.05 -27.28 -53.43
CA LEU A 7 -16.86 -27.35 -52.60
C LEU A 7 -17.35 -27.20 -51.13
N PRO A 8 -17.14 -28.17 -50.23
CA PRO A 8 -17.47 -28.01 -48.85
C PRO A 8 -16.45 -27.07 -48.18
N VAL A 9 -16.90 -25.90 -47.75
CA VAL A 9 -16.14 -24.98 -46.89
C VAL A 9 -16.06 -25.61 -45.50
N ILE A 10 -14.94 -26.25 -45.19
CA ILE A 10 -14.61 -26.70 -43.83
C ILE A 10 -14.20 -25.45 -43.06
N VAL A 11 -15.14 -24.87 -42.31
CA VAL A 11 -14.86 -23.86 -41.32
C VAL A 11 -14.22 -24.57 -40.13
N GLY A 12 -12.87 -24.55 -40.09
CA GLY A 12 -12.12 -25.02 -38.93
C GLY A 12 -12.36 -24.07 -37.75
N LEU A 13 -13.23 -24.45 -36.83
CA LEU A 13 -13.34 -23.82 -35.50
C LEU A 13 -12.03 -24.12 -34.75
N LEU A 14 -11.08 -23.16 -34.80
CA LEU A 14 -9.94 -23.16 -33.93
C LEU A 14 -10.43 -22.85 -32.49
N PHE A 15 -10.69 -23.92 -31.75
CA PHE A 15 -10.82 -23.83 -30.30
C PHE A 15 -9.41 -23.48 -29.77
N PHE A 16 -9.22 -22.20 -29.46
CA PHE A 16 -8.13 -21.79 -28.58
C PHE A 16 -8.42 -22.37 -27.20
N VAL A 17 -8.03 -23.62 -26.98
CA VAL A 17 -7.92 -24.15 -25.62
C VAL A 17 -6.77 -23.39 -24.97
N SER A 18 -7.09 -22.27 -24.30
CA SER A 18 -6.19 -21.61 -23.38
C SER A 18 -5.89 -22.64 -22.28
N CYS A 19 -4.74 -23.32 -22.37
CA CYS A 19 -4.21 -24.11 -21.26
C CYS A 19 -3.93 -23.16 -20.09
N LYS A 20 -4.95 -22.84 -19.28
CA LYS A 20 -4.70 -22.26 -17.96
C LYS A 20 -3.94 -23.31 -17.18
N GLY A 21 -2.66 -23.04 -16.87
CA GLY A 21 -1.85 -23.89 -16.03
C GLY A 21 -2.60 -24.28 -14.77
N LYS A 22 -2.33 -25.46 -14.22
CA LYS A 22 -2.96 -25.90 -12.96
C LYS A 22 -2.59 -24.92 -11.86
N LYS A 23 -3.58 -24.22 -11.30
CA LYS A 23 -3.37 -23.30 -10.17
C LYS A 23 -2.89 -24.10 -8.95
N GLN A 24 -1.95 -23.53 -8.22
CA GLN A 24 -1.45 -24.05 -6.93
C GLN A 24 -1.25 -22.90 -5.95
N TYR A 25 -1.21 -23.24 -4.66
CA TYR A 25 -0.94 -22.25 -3.61
C TYR A 25 0.55 -22.03 -3.45
N TYR A 26 0.93 -20.76 -3.39
CA TYR A 26 2.24 -20.28 -3.03
C TYR A 26 2.19 -19.52 -1.71
N GLU A 27 3.27 -19.54 -0.99
CA GLU A 27 3.46 -18.77 0.24
C GLU A 27 4.80 -18.07 0.19
N GLU A 28 4.79 -16.78 0.39
CA GLU A 28 5.98 -15.92 0.42
C GLU A 28 6.00 -15.17 1.74
N SER A 29 7.18 -15.07 2.34
CA SER A 29 7.38 -14.36 3.60
C SER A 29 8.72 -13.66 3.60
N GLY A 30 8.78 -12.52 4.26
CA GLY A 30 10.01 -11.73 4.33
C GLY A 30 9.85 -10.53 5.23
N THR A 31 10.76 -9.57 5.06
CA THR A 31 10.76 -8.31 5.81
C THR A 31 10.62 -7.14 4.83
N VAL A 32 9.68 -6.24 5.13
CA VAL A 32 9.47 -4.99 4.40
C VAL A 32 9.05 -3.89 5.39
N PHE A 33 9.41 -2.63 5.15
CA PHE A 33 9.05 -1.50 6.02
C PHE A 33 9.39 -1.71 7.50
N HIS A 34 10.49 -2.40 7.81
CA HIS A 34 10.90 -2.82 9.16
C HIS A 34 9.90 -3.74 9.88
N THR A 35 9.08 -4.46 9.13
CA THR A 35 8.13 -5.43 9.66
C THR A 35 8.09 -6.69 8.82
N LEU A 36 7.47 -7.75 9.35
CA LEU A 36 7.30 -9.02 8.63
C LEU A 36 6.10 -8.95 7.68
N TYR A 37 6.19 -9.66 6.57
CA TYR A 37 5.06 -9.93 5.71
C TYR A 37 4.89 -11.43 5.45
N THR A 38 3.66 -11.85 5.15
CA THR A 38 3.32 -13.17 4.63
C THR A 38 2.22 -13.01 3.58
N ILE A 39 2.46 -13.53 2.38
CA ILE A 39 1.51 -13.48 1.27
C ILE A 39 1.26 -14.90 0.80
N LYS A 40 -0.01 -15.35 0.84
CA LYS A 40 -0.46 -16.65 0.33
C LYS A 40 -1.42 -16.42 -0.82
N TYR A 41 -1.21 -17.10 -1.94
CA TYR A 41 -2.04 -16.90 -3.12
C TYR A 41 -2.10 -18.16 -3.99
N GLU A 42 -3.19 -18.30 -4.75
CA GLU A 42 -3.38 -19.39 -5.70
C GLU A 42 -3.18 -18.87 -7.13
N ALA A 43 -2.13 -19.35 -7.79
CA ALA A 43 -1.77 -18.91 -9.14
C ALA A 43 -1.28 -20.07 -10.02
N PRO A 44 -1.25 -19.93 -11.34
CA PRO A 44 -0.64 -20.92 -12.24
C PRO A 44 0.90 -20.92 -12.20
N HIS A 45 1.52 -19.87 -11.67
CA HIS A 45 2.97 -19.71 -11.53
C HIS A 45 3.28 -18.77 -10.37
N ILE A 46 4.53 -18.80 -9.91
CA ILE A 46 5.02 -17.95 -8.82
C ILE A 46 5.08 -16.47 -9.24
N LEU A 47 4.77 -15.55 -8.32
CA LEU A 47 4.72 -14.11 -8.57
C LEU A 47 5.73 -13.32 -7.73
N THR A 48 6.72 -14.00 -7.11
CA THR A 48 7.70 -13.41 -6.19
C THR A 48 8.32 -12.14 -6.75
N ASP A 49 8.89 -12.19 -7.96
CA ASP A 49 9.58 -11.02 -8.55
C ASP A 49 8.64 -9.81 -8.72
N LYS A 50 7.36 -10.05 -9.03
CA LYS A 50 6.37 -8.98 -9.18
C LYS A 50 5.97 -8.40 -7.84
N ILE A 51 5.77 -9.25 -6.83
CA ILE A 51 5.45 -8.85 -5.47
C ILE A 51 6.59 -8.03 -4.88
N ASP A 52 7.83 -8.52 -5.00
CA ASP A 52 9.00 -7.82 -4.49
C ASP A 52 9.21 -6.47 -5.19
N ALA A 53 9.05 -6.42 -6.51
CA ALA A 53 9.15 -5.17 -7.26
C ALA A 53 8.11 -4.14 -6.80
N GLU A 54 6.87 -4.57 -6.53
CA GLU A 54 5.80 -3.69 -6.07
C GLU A 54 6.03 -3.21 -4.63
N LEU A 55 6.47 -4.11 -3.72
CA LEU A 55 6.85 -3.75 -2.36
C LEU A 55 8.03 -2.75 -2.34
N GLN A 56 9.02 -2.92 -3.23
CA GLN A 56 10.14 -1.98 -3.33
C GLN A 56 9.71 -0.61 -3.86
N LYS A 57 8.82 -0.53 -4.84
CA LYS A 57 8.24 0.75 -5.28
C LYS A 57 7.51 1.44 -4.14
N PHE A 58 6.69 0.68 -3.39
CA PHE A 58 5.98 1.23 -2.23
C PHE A 58 6.94 1.73 -1.15
N ASN A 59 8.04 1.01 -0.91
CA ASN A 59 9.12 1.43 -0.01
C ASN A 59 9.76 2.76 -0.42
N LEU A 60 9.86 3.04 -1.71
CA LEU A 60 10.35 4.32 -2.24
C LEU A 60 9.30 5.43 -2.20
N SER A 61 8.03 5.12 -2.07
CA SER A 61 6.94 6.11 -1.95
C SER A 61 6.74 6.55 -0.50
N LEU A 62 6.34 5.63 0.38
CA LEU A 62 5.71 5.94 1.67
C LEU A 62 6.48 5.48 2.92
N ASN A 63 7.65 4.89 2.78
CA ASN A 63 8.45 4.52 3.96
C ASN A 63 9.28 5.71 4.47
N PRO A 64 8.92 6.32 5.63
CA PRO A 64 9.65 7.47 6.16
C PRO A 64 11.08 7.13 6.63
N PHE A 65 11.37 5.85 6.89
CA PHE A 65 12.71 5.40 7.32
C PHE A 65 13.65 5.15 6.15
N ASN A 66 13.15 5.19 4.91
CA ASN A 66 13.99 5.16 3.72
C ASN A 66 14.30 6.60 3.28
N PRO A 67 15.56 7.06 3.39
CA PRO A 67 15.92 8.45 3.06
C PRO A 67 15.68 8.81 1.59
N ASN A 68 15.62 7.81 0.71
CA ASN A 68 15.34 8.00 -0.72
C ASN A 68 13.85 8.03 -1.06
N SER A 69 12.97 7.80 -0.08
CA SER A 69 11.52 7.78 -0.31
C SER A 69 10.95 9.17 -0.57
N ILE A 70 9.82 9.22 -1.27
CA ILE A 70 9.11 10.46 -1.54
C ILE A 70 8.70 11.15 -0.22
N ILE A 71 8.18 10.39 0.76
CA ILE A 71 7.78 10.98 2.05
C ILE A 71 8.98 11.56 2.81
N ALA A 72 10.15 10.93 2.76
CA ALA A 72 11.36 11.47 3.39
C ALA A 72 11.78 12.78 2.72
N LYS A 73 11.78 12.85 1.39
CA LYS A 73 12.10 14.06 0.64
C LYS A 73 11.10 15.19 0.92
N VAL A 74 9.79 14.89 0.93
CA VAL A 74 8.75 15.87 1.33
C VAL A 74 9.03 16.40 2.73
N ASN A 75 9.37 15.54 3.68
CA ASN A 75 9.66 15.91 5.05
C ASN A 75 10.94 16.77 5.17
N ASN A 76 11.93 16.50 4.33
CA ASN A 76 13.16 17.29 4.24
C ASN A 76 13.02 18.59 3.43
N ASN A 77 11.83 18.92 2.94
CA ASN A 77 11.57 20.08 2.06
C ASN A 77 12.33 20.04 0.72
N GLU A 78 12.66 18.85 0.25
CA GLU A 78 13.27 18.66 -1.04
C GLU A 78 12.22 18.78 -2.16
N ALA A 79 12.63 19.29 -3.32
CA ALA A 79 11.76 19.36 -4.49
C ALA A 79 11.52 17.94 -5.04
N VAL A 80 10.31 17.42 -4.87
CA VAL A 80 9.90 16.09 -5.34
C VAL A 80 8.44 16.11 -5.81
N GLU A 81 8.15 15.36 -6.88
CA GLU A 81 6.78 15.05 -7.27
C GLU A 81 6.32 13.79 -6.54
N VAL A 82 5.09 13.82 -6.01
CA VAL A 82 4.49 12.66 -5.38
C VAL A 82 3.88 11.74 -6.44
N ASP A 83 3.96 10.44 -6.19
CA ASP A 83 3.37 9.41 -7.03
C ASP A 83 1.87 9.18 -6.72
N GLU A 84 1.26 8.24 -7.44
CA GLU A 84 -0.16 7.91 -7.27
C GLU A 84 -0.45 7.35 -5.88
N TRP A 85 0.40 6.51 -5.33
CA TRP A 85 0.21 5.92 -4.00
C TRP A 85 0.31 6.95 -2.88
N PHE A 86 1.29 7.83 -2.98
CA PHE A 86 1.39 8.95 -2.05
C PHE A 86 0.15 9.84 -2.14
N THR A 87 -0.29 10.16 -3.35
CA THR A 87 -1.48 10.99 -3.61
C THR A 87 -2.74 10.34 -3.03
N GLU A 88 -2.93 9.03 -3.22
CA GLU A 88 -4.09 8.30 -2.70
C GLU A 88 -4.10 8.29 -1.16
N VAL A 89 -2.96 7.96 -0.54
CA VAL A 89 -2.80 7.98 0.93
C VAL A 89 -2.98 9.37 1.50
N PHE A 90 -2.39 10.39 0.88
CA PHE A 90 -2.55 11.79 1.30
C PHE A 90 -4.01 12.23 1.26
N ASN A 91 -4.69 12.03 0.14
CA ASN A 91 -6.08 12.41 -0.03
C ASN A 91 -7.00 11.69 0.97
N LYS A 92 -6.80 10.38 1.17
CA LYS A 92 -7.56 9.61 2.17
C LYS A 92 -7.28 10.13 3.59
N SER A 93 -6.05 10.46 3.90
CA SER A 93 -5.68 11.06 5.19
C SER A 93 -6.39 12.39 5.42
N MET A 94 -6.42 13.25 4.41
CA MET A 94 -7.11 14.54 4.49
C MET A 94 -8.64 14.39 4.61
N GLU A 95 -9.23 13.38 3.95
CA GLU A 95 -10.64 13.03 4.12
C GLU A 95 -10.93 12.62 5.56
N VAL A 96 -10.14 11.70 6.13
CA VAL A 96 -10.31 11.22 7.51
C VAL A 96 -10.08 12.35 8.51
N SER A 97 -9.06 13.22 8.28
CA SER A 97 -8.79 14.37 9.13
C SER A 97 -9.99 15.34 9.17
N ARG A 98 -10.61 15.63 8.04
CA ARG A 98 -11.82 16.46 7.98
C ARG A 98 -13.00 15.82 8.68
N ASN A 99 -13.25 14.51 8.43
CA ASN A 99 -14.39 13.78 8.98
C ASN A 99 -14.29 13.56 10.49
N SER A 100 -13.06 13.55 11.03
CA SER A 100 -12.78 13.40 12.47
C SER A 100 -12.53 14.74 13.17
N ASP A 101 -12.73 15.88 12.48
CA ASP A 101 -12.42 17.22 12.98
C ASP A 101 -10.99 17.34 13.53
N GLY A 102 -10.03 16.67 12.86
CA GLY A 102 -8.61 16.71 13.21
C GLY A 102 -8.18 15.77 14.33
N VAL A 103 -9.05 14.87 14.80
CA VAL A 103 -8.64 13.81 15.74
C VAL A 103 -7.63 12.88 15.09
N PHE A 104 -7.80 12.58 13.80
CA PHE A 104 -6.75 11.99 12.97
C PHE A 104 -6.01 13.10 12.21
N ASP A 105 -4.68 13.14 12.30
CA ASP A 105 -3.85 14.12 11.62
C ASP A 105 -2.48 13.54 11.21
N ILE A 106 -2.23 13.47 9.90
CA ILE A 106 -0.96 12.98 9.37
C ILE A 106 0.22 13.93 9.59
N THR A 107 -0.02 15.16 10.04
CA THR A 107 1.04 16.13 10.35
C THR A 107 1.60 15.98 11.75
N CYS A 108 1.18 14.94 12.49
CA CYS A 108 1.56 14.70 13.88
C CYS A 108 3.02 14.24 14.08
N ALA A 109 3.79 14.02 13.00
CA ALA A 109 5.17 13.51 13.11
C ALA A 109 6.07 14.28 14.09
N PRO A 110 6.04 15.62 14.16
CA PRO A 110 6.83 16.35 15.17
C PRO A 110 6.49 15.98 16.62
N LEU A 111 5.20 15.74 16.90
CA LEU A 111 4.74 15.29 18.22
C LEU A 111 5.16 13.84 18.49
N VAL A 112 5.04 12.95 17.50
CA VAL A 112 5.49 11.56 17.59
C VAL A 112 7.00 11.49 17.87
N ASN A 113 7.79 12.32 17.19
CA ASN A 113 9.23 12.44 17.41
C ASN A 113 9.58 12.94 18.82
N LEU A 114 8.84 13.93 19.32
CA LEU A 114 9.02 14.47 20.69
C LEU A 114 8.84 13.37 21.75
N TRP A 115 7.88 12.47 21.57
CA TRP A 115 7.64 11.34 22.48
C TRP A 115 8.60 10.15 22.27
N GLY A 116 9.55 10.24 21.33
CA GLY A 116 10.56 9.22 21.07
C GLY A 116 10.06 8.01 20.27
N PHE A 117 8.87 8.11 19.64
CA PHE A 117 8.34 7.07 18.74
C PHE A 117 8.75 7.26 17.28
N GLY A 118 9.53 8.30 16.97
CA GLY A 118 10.04 8.60 15.63
C GLY A 118 11.56 8.43 15.54
N PHE A 119 12.22 9.41 14.94
CA PHE A 119 13.66 9.38 14.67
C PHE A 119 14.55 9.80 15.87
N ASN A 120 13.98 10.46 16.86
CA ASN A 120 14.71 11.03 18.00
C ASN A 120 14.58 10.14 19.25
N LYS A 121 15.62 10.16 20.10
CA LYS A 121 15.49 9.58 21.45
C LYS A 121 14.58 10.46 22.29
N LYS A 122 13.84 9.84 23.20
CA LYS A 122 12.96 10.54 24.15
C LYS A 122 13.80 11.35 25.14
N ASP A 123 13.60 12.65 25.14
CA ASP A 123 14.02 13.56 26.21
C ASP A 123 12.85 13.85 27.14
N SER A 124 13.06 14.74 28.12
CA SER A 124 11.95 15.20 28.98
C SER A 124 10.96 16.02 28.14
N VAL A 125 9.71 15.55 28.06
CA VAL A 125 8.63 16.26 27.37
C VAL A 125 7.99 17.27 28.31
N THR A 126 7.91 18.53 27.90
CA THR A 126 7.27 19.61 28.67
C THR A 126 6.03 20.14 27.94
N PRO A 127 5.05 20.71 28.66
CA PRO A 127 3.89 21.37 28.04
C PRO A 127 4.30 22.46 27.03
N ALA A 128 5.31 23.26 27.35
CA ALA A 128 5.80 24.31 26.46
C ALA A 128 6.34 23.78 25.13
N MET A 129 7.00 22.60 25.12
CA MET A 129 7.45 21.94 23.89
C MET A 129 6.25 21.49 23.05
N ILE A 130 5.24 20.89 23.67
CA ILE A 130 4.02 20.47 22.98
C ILE A 130 3.31 21.69 22.36
N ASP A 131 3.12 22.77 23.13
CA ASP A 131 2.46 23.98 22.66
C ASP A 131 3.23 24.63 21.50
N SER A 132 4.56 24.64 21.56
CA SER A 132 5.40 25.11 20.46
C SER A 132 5.17 24.29 19.17
N LEU A 133 5.11 22.96 19.24
CA LEU A 133 4.86 22.11 18.08
C LEU A 133 3.46 22.28 17.51
N LYS A 134 2.44 22.46 18.35
CA LYS A 134 1.05 22.71 17.92
C LYS A 134 0.91 24.00 17.09
N THR A 135 1.83 24.94 17.18
CA THR A 135 1.78 26.17 16.37
C THR A 135 1.88 25.89 14.87
N PHE A 136 2.56 24.84 14.45
CA PHE A 136 2.74 24.49 13.03
C PHE A 136 2.21 23.10 12.65
N VAL A 137 1.88 22.22 13.58
CA VAL A 137 1.15 20.97 13.33
C VAL A 137 -0.32 21.28 13.01
N GLY A 138 -0.92 20.54 12.10
CA GLY A 138 -2.32 20.67 11.74
C GLY A 138 -2.59 20.36 10.26
N TYR A 139 -3.51 19.43 9.98
CA TYR A 139 -3.81 18.97 8.61
C TYR A 139 -4.26 20.10 7.66
N ARG A 140 -4.78 21.21 8.19
CA ARG A 140 -5.18 22.37 7.38
C ARG A 140 -4.00 23.20 6.88
N LYS A 141 -2.78 22.93 7.37
CA LYS A 141 -1.54 23.64 7.05
C LYS A 141 -0.71 22.93 5.98
N VAL A 142 -1.29 21.94 5.33
CA VAL A 142 -0.67 21.20 4.24
C VAL A 142 -1.71 20.86 3.18
N HIS A 143 -1.33 20.95 1.92
CA HIS A 143 -2.20 20.59 0.80
C HIS A 143 -1.39 20.05 -0.38
N LEU A 144 -2.10 19.37 -1.29
CA LEU A 144 -1.54 18.90 -2.55
C LEU A 144 -1.87 19.92 -3.64
N GLU A 145 -0.84 20.41 -4.33
CA GLU A 145 -0.96 21.26 -5.51
C GLU A 145 -0.34 20.55 -6.72
N GLY A 146 -1.20 20.08 -7.63
CA GLY A 146 -0.76 19.18 -8.71
C GLY A 146 -0.12 17.90 -8.15
N LYS A 147 1.19 17.74 -8.33
CA LYS A 147 1.97 16.62 -7.77
C LYS A 147 2.94 17.07 -6.68
N LYS A 148 2.70 18.17 -6.02
CA LYS A 148 3.59 18.70 -4.98
C LYS A 148 2.85 18.88 -3.67
N ILE A 149 3.49 18.52 -2.57
CA ILE A 149 3.02 18.84 -1.23
C ILE A 149 3.48 20.24 -0.87
N VAL A 150 2.54 21.12 -0.57
CA VAL A 150 2.78 22.48 -0.10
C VAL A 150 2.49 22.52 1.39
N LYS A 151 3.44 23.05 2.17
CA LYS A 151 3.37 23.18 3.61
C LYS A 151 3.41 24.67 3.99
N ASP A 152 2.54 25.11 4.89
CA ASP A 152 2.53 26.50 5.39
C ASP A 152 3.77 26.79 6.25
N ASP A 153 4.35 25.74 6.86
CA ASP A 153 5.56 25.83 7.68
C ASP A 153 6.51 24.70 7.32
N PRO A 154 7.79 24.97 6.99
CA PRO A 154 8.76 23.94 6.60
C PRO A 154 9.08 22.93 7.72
N ARG A 155 8.79 23.24 8.99
CA ARG A 155 8.95 22.33 10.13
C ARG A 155 7.87 21.26 10.20
N LEU A 156 6.76 21.42 9.46
CA LEU A 156 5.70 20.43 9.38
C LEU A 156 6.24 19.14 8.75
N LEU A 157 5.98 18.00 9.39
CA LEU A 157 6.39 16.69 8.93
C LEU A 157 5.15 15.79 8.81
N LEU A 158 5.10 14.99 7.74
CA LEU A 158 4.05 14.00 7.50
C LEU A 158 4.41 12.64 8.11
N ASN A 159 3.41 11.97 8.69
CA ASN A 159 3.50 10.60 9.15
C ASN A 159 2.31 9.79 8.63
N CYS A 160 2.56 8.92 7.66
CA CYS A 160 1.55 8.04 7.07
C CYS A 160 1.48 6.65 7.73
N SER A 161 2.20 6.40 8.83
CA SER A 161 2.33 5.06 9.43
C SER A 161 1.00 4.43 9.84
N ALA A 162 -0.01 5.23 10.17
CA ALA A 162 -1.35 4.74 10.51
C ALA A 162 -2.14 4.21 9.30
N ILE A 163 -1.77 4.57 8.06
CA ILE A 163 -2.48 4.18 6.83
C ILE A 163 -1.60 3.31 5.94
N ALA A 164 -0.30 3.63 5.85
CA ALA A 164 0.59 3.09 4.82
C ALA A 164 0.68 1.55 4.82
N LYS A 165 0.71 0.90 5.98
CA LYS A 165 0.79 -0.57 6.04
C LYS A 165 -0.47 -1.24 5.49
N GLY A 166 -1.67 -0.79 5.93
CA GLY A 166 -2.93 -1.30 5.39
C GLY A 166 -3.03 -1.06 3.89
N TYR A 167 -2.67 0.15 3.44
CA TYR A 167 -2.66 0.47 2.01
C TYR A 167 -1.65 -0.37 1.22
N SER A 168 -0.51 -0.75 1.79
CA SER A 168 0.43 -1.67 1.13
C SER A 168 -0.18 -3.05 0.87
N CYS A 169 -1.06 -3.53 1.77
CA CYS A 169 -1.83 -4.76 1.52
C CYS A 169 -2.78 -4.60 0.33
N ASP A 170 -3.44 -3.44 0.20
CA ASP A 170 -4.34 -3.15 -0.92
C ASP A 170 -3.57 -3.06 -2.25
N VAL A 171 -2.36 -2.48 -2.25
CA VAL A 171 -1.48 -2.42 -3.43
C VAL A 171 -1.12 -3.82 -3.91
N ILE A 172 -0.72 -4.71 -3.00
CA ILE A 172 -0.43 -6.11 -3.36
C ILE A 172 -1.70 -6.86 -3.79
N ALA A 173 -2.84 -6.61 -3.16
CA ALA A 173 -4.12 -7.19 -3.58
C ALA A 173 -4.46 -6.80 -5.03
N ARG A 174 -4.33 -5.52 -5.38
CA ARG A 174 -4.53 -5.04 -6.77
C ARG A 174 -3.57 -5.70 -7.76
N LEU A 175 -2.29 -5.90 -7.37
CA LEU A 175 -1.32 -6.65 -8.19
C LEU A 175 -1.78 -8.08 -8.42
N LEU A 176 -2.14 -8.81 -7.36
CA LEU A 176 -2.59 -10.19 -7.46
C LEU A 176 -3.86 -10.31 -8.30
N GLU A 177 -4.82 -9.40 -8.15
CA GLU A 177 -6.04 -9.36 -8.95
C GLU A 177 -5.76 -9.09 -10.44
N LYS A 178 -4.82 -8.20 -10.74
CA LYS A 178 -4.35 -7.95 -12.11
C LYS A 178 -3.71 -9.17 -12.76
N GLU A 179 -3.06 -10.04 -11.97
CA GLU A 179 -2.51 -11.32 -12.41
C GLU A 179 -3.57 -12.45 -12.46
N GLY A 180 -4.85 -12.15 -12.20
CA GLY A 180 -5.95 -13.11 -12.23
C GLY A 180 -6.04 -14.04 -11.03
N VAL A 181 -5.43 -13.64 -9.90
CA VAL A 181 -5.50 -14.35 -8.63
C VAL A 181 -6.84 -14.03 -7.94
N GLU A 182 -7.57 -15.08 -7.58
CA GLU A 182 -8.88 -14.97 -6.94
C GLU A 182 -8.86 -15.36 -5.46
N ASN A 183 -7.85 -16.13 -5.04
CA ASN A 183 -7.72 -16.64 -3.69
C ASN A 183 -6.37 -16.20 -3.11
N TYR A 184 -6.41 -15.32 -2.10
CA TYR A 184 -5.20 -14.84 -1.45
C TYR A 184 -5.43 -14.37 -0.01
N MET A 185 -4.35 -14.35 0.75
CA MET A 185 -4.22 -13.69 2.05
C MET A 185 -2.91 -12.91 2.04
N ILE A 186 -2.98 -11.64 2.35
CA ILE A 186 -1.85 -10.73 2.48
C ILE A 186 -1.81 -10.24 3.91
N LEU A 187 -0.66 -10.40 4.57
CA LEU A 187 -0.40 -9.90 5.91
C LEU A 187 0.89 -9.09 5.89
N ILE A 188 0.83 -7.82 6.26
CA ILE A 188 1.98 -6.92 6.33
C ILE A 188 1.93 -6.15 7.65
N GLY A 189 2.85 -6.45 8.57
CA GLY A 189 2.96 -5.73 9.84
C GLY A 189 1.69 -5.76 10.71
N GLY A 190 0.90 -6.82 10.63
CA GLY A 190 -0.36 -7.00 11.36
C GLY A 190 -1.62 -6.60 10.60
N GLU A 191 -1.49 -5.83 9.52
CA GLU A 191 -2.61 -5.51 8.62
C GLU A 191 -2.90 -6.69 7.69
N VAL A 192 -4.17 -6.99 7.43
CA VAL A 192 -4.56 -8.18 6.67
C VAL A 192 -5.61 -7.86 5.62
N VAL A 193 -5.38 -8.35 4.39
CA VAL A 193 -6.38 -8.38 3.32
C VAL A 193 -6.54 -9.82 2.85
N VAL A 194 -7.78 -10.27 2.69
CA VAL A 194 -8.10 -11.63 2.23
C VAL A 194 -9.16 -11.60 1.13
N LYS A 195 -9.08 -12.56 0.21
CA LYS A 195 -10.09 -12.81 -0.81
C LYS A 195 -10.19 -14.32 -1.06
N GLY A 196 -11.41 -14.79 -1.37
CA GLY A 196 -11.67 -16.19 -1.72
C GLY A 196 -11.45 -17.17 -0.57
N VAL A 197 -10.84 -18.33 -0.88
CA VAL A 197 -10.73 -19.47 0.04
C VAL A 197 -9.28 -19.94 0.17
N LYS A 198 -9.01 -20.83 1.14
CA LYS A 198 -7.75 -21.55 1.30
C LYS A 198 -7.66 -22.73 0.32
N GLN A 199 -6.47 -23.33 0.25
CA GLN A 199 -6.18 -24.51 -0.56
C GLN A 199 -7.17 -25.67 -0.42
N ASN A 200 -7.82 -25.82 0.74
CA ASN A 200 -8.83 -26.84 1.02
C ASN A 200 -10.28 -26.37 0.79
N GLY A 201 -10.50 -25.23 0.12
CA GLY A 201 -11.81 -24.66 -0.16
C GLY A 201 -12.50 -24.02 1.04
N VAL A 202 -11.84 -23.92 2.20
CA VAL A 202 -12.41 -23.31 3.41
C VAL A 202 -12.08 -21.82 3.46
N CYS A 203 -12.98 -21.01 3.99
CA CYS A 203 -12.76 -19.57 4.20
C CYS A 203 -11.52 -19.30 5.06
N TRP A 204 -10.90 -18.16 4.83
CA TRP A 204 -9.83 -17.64 5.69
C TRP A 204 -10.36 -17.44 7.11
N ARG A 205 -9.57 -17.81 8.10
CA ARG A 205 -9.86 -17.57 9.51
C ARG A 205 -8.70 -16.80 10.12
N LEU A 206 -9.01 -15.66 10.69
CA LEU A 206 -8.08 -14.84 11.46
C LEU A 206 -8.38 -15.00 12.93
N SER A 207 -7.35 -15.14 13.75
CA SER A 207 -7.47 -15.21 15.20
C SER A 207 -6.87 -13.93 15.79
N LEU A 208 -7.64 -13.24 16.59
CA LEU A 208 -7.18 -12.15 17.44
C LEU A 208 -6.90 -12.74 18.82
N ILE A 209 -5.63 -12.99 19.12
CA ILE A 209 -5.22 -13.81 20.26
C ILE A 209 -5.50 -13.17 21.62
N HIS A 210 -5.72 -11.88 21.69
CA HIS A 210 -5.77 -11.11 22.92
C HIS A 210 -7.01 -10.21 23.05
N ILE A 211 -8.14 -10.70 22.59
CA ILE A 211 -9.44 -10.10 22.90
C ILE A 211 -10.18 -10.99 23.88
#